data_25bfef2ed7cba6647d25c85c040c474b
#
_entry.id   25bfef2ed7cba6647d25c85c040c474b
#
_cell.length_a   1.000
_cell.length_b   1.000
_cell.length_c   1.000
_cell.angle_alpha   90.00
_cell.angle_beta   90.00
_cell.angle_gamma   90.00
#
_symmetry.space_group_name_H-M   'P 1'
#
loop_
_entity.id
_entity.type
_entity.pdbx_description
1 polymer ?
#
loop_
_entity_poly.entity_id
_entity_poly.type
_entity_poly.pdbx_seq_one_letter_code
_entity_poly.pdbx_strand_id
1 'polypeptide(L)'
;MDMNKKEIINTVLNETKKAVRGKDDVLRSILTAILAGGHILIDDIPGVGKTTIAVAFSHALGLDYKRVQFTPDVLPSDITGFSMYDKSSDSFRYMPGAAVTNFLLADEINRASPKTQSALLEVMQEGKLSVDGKSYDVPKPFIVMATQNPIGSSGTQDLPESQTDRFMIRISIGYPSKEDEINILKGITPASDIQPVLTGESLCSLQEDVKQVHMIDDLYAYIVSLAHLSRHHKDISLGISPRAAMALAAMSRAAAFIDGRNYVTPDDIQKVIPFTWGHRISLTGDARMTGKTTEQILNDILHSIPVPTLTEA
;
A
#
# COMPACT_ATOMS: atom_id res chain seq x y z
N MET A 1 -19.08 17.76 -6.07
CA MET A 1 -17.63 17.50 -6.19
C MET A 1 -17.16 18.32 -7.38
N ASP A 2 -16.21 19.19 -7.18
CA ASP A 2 -15.67 19.98 -8.29
C ASP A 2 -15.13 19.04 -9.38
N MET A 3 -15.50 19.27 -10.63
CA MET A 3 -14.97 18.56 -11.81
C MET A 3 -13.45 18.46 -11.75
N ASN A 4 -12.81 19.43 -11.11
CA ASN A 4 -11.38 19.54 -10.94
C ASN A 4 -10.73 18.35 -10.20
N LYS A 5 -11.33 17.74 -9.15
CA LYS A 5 -10.69 16.66 -8.36
C LYS A 5 -10.55 15.35 -9.16
N LYS A 6 -11.58 14.97 -9.90
CA LYS A 6 -11.55 13.79 -10.77
C LYS A 6 -10.54 13.96 -11.91
N GLU A 7 -10.44 15.15 -12.48
CA GLU A 7 -9.46 15.47 -13.52
C GLU A 7 -8.04 15.40 -13.01
N ILE A 8 -7.78 15.92 -11.81
CA ILE A 8 -6.46 15.84 -11.15
C ILE A 8 -6.05 14.37 -10.94
N ILE A 9 -6.96 13.54 -10.42
CA ILE A 9 -6.70 12.10 -10.20
C ILE A 9 -6.39 11.39 -11.51
N ASN A 10 -7.17 11.65 -12.56
CA ASN A 10 -6.93 11.09 -13.88
C ASN A 10 -5.60 11.56 -14.47
N THR A 11 -5.22 12.82 -14.22
CA THR A 11 -3.92 13.35 -14.66
C THR A 11 -2.77 12.65 -13.95
N VAL A 12 -2.86 12.41 -12.63
CA VAL A 12 -1.87 11.61 -11.89
C VAL A 12 -1.72 10.22 -12.49
N LEU A 13 -2.83 9.52 -12.76
CA LEU A 13 -2.79 8.20 -13.40
C LEU A 13 -2.16 8.27 -14.80
N ASN A 14 -2.49 9.27 -15.60
CA ASN A 14 -1.93 9.43 -16.94
C ASN A 14 -0.43 9.72 -16.90
N GLU A 15 0.04 10.53 -15.95
CA GLU A 15 1.48 10.75 -15.76
C GLU A 15 2.20 9.46 -15.37
N THR A 16 1.67 8.69 -14.42
CA THR A 16 2.27 7.41 -14.00
C THR A 16 2.27 6.38 -15.13
N LYS A 17 1.25 6.35 -16.00
CA LYS A 17 1.17 5.47 -17.17
C LYS A 17 2.25 5.74 -18.21
N LYS A 18 2.83 6.94 -18.24
CA LYS A 18 3.97 7.24 -19.15
C LYS A 18 5.18 6.35 -18.84
N ALA A 19 5.43 6.07 -17.56
CA ALA A 19 6.54 5.23 -17.12
C ALA A 19 6.18 3.74 -17.03
N VAL A 20 4.89 3.41 -16.80
CA VAL A 20 4.45 2.03 -16.56
C VAL A 20 3.25 1.74 -17.45
N ARG A 21 3.48 1.00 -18.53
CA ARG A 21 2.44 0.66 -19.52
C ARG A 21 1.75 -0.66 -19.17
N GLY A 22 0.48 -0.80 -19.57
CA GLY A 22 -0.25 -2.07 -19.48
C GLY A 22 -0.60 -2.56 -18.09
N LYS A 23 -0.50 -1.68 -17.05
CA LYS A 23 -0.74 -2.01 -15.64
C LYS A 23 -1.76 -1.07 -14.99
N ASP A 24 -2.78 -0.69 -15.74
CA ASP A 24 -3.76 0.32 -15.33
C ASP A 24 -4.45 0.00 -14.01
N ASP A 25 -4.87 -1.27 -13.82
CA ASP A 25 -5.54 -1.71 -12.58
C ASP A 25 -4.59 -1.68 -11.37
N VAL A 26 -3.32 -2.03 -11.59
CA VAL A 26 -2.28 -1.96 -10.54
C VAL A 26 -2.05 -0.50 -10.13
N LEU A 27 -1.83 0.39 -11.11
CA LEU A 27 -1.63 1.82 -10.85
C LEU A 27 -2.84 2.43 -10.14
N ARG A 28 -4.05 2.07 -10.57
CA ARG A 28 -5.28 2.51 -9.93
C ARG A 28 -5.37 2.03 -8.49
N SER A 29 -5.06 0.76 -8.21
CA SER A 29 -5.09 0.19 -6.86
C SER A 29 -4.05 0.86 -5.94
N ILE A 30 -2.86 1.16 -6.45
CA ILE A 30 -1.83 1.91 -5.72
C ILE A 30 -2.32 3.32 -5.38
N LEU A 31 -2.86 4.05 -6.36
CA LEU A 31 -3.39 5.40 -6.11
C LEU A 31 -4.56 5.38 -5.12
N THR A 32 -5.43 4.36 -5.20
CA THR A 32 -6.51 4.15 -4.22
C THR A 32 -5.95 4.01 -2.81
N ALA A 33 -4.90 3.21 -2.62
CA ALA A 33 -4.26 3.03 -1.31
C ALA A 33 -3.58 4.32 -0.82
N ILE A 34 -2.91 5.06 -1.71
CA ILE A 34 -2.30 6.36 -1.38
C ILE A 34 -3.35 7.35 -0.92
N LEU A 35 -4.48 7.46 -1.62
CA LEU A 35 -5.59 8.34 -1.27
C LEU A 35 -6.30 7.89 0.02
N ALA A 36 -6.33 6.60 0.30
CA ALA A 36 -6.81 6.06 1.58
C ALA A 36 -5.83 6.31 2.76
N GLY A 37 -4.66 6.91 2.51
CA GLY A 37 -3.62 7.16 3.51
C GLY A 37 -2.85 5.90 3.92
N GLY A 38 -2.80 4.87 3.06
CA GLY A 38 -2.19 3.59 3.37
C GLY A 38 -0.82 3.37 2.75
N HIS A 39 -0.16 2.30 3.21
CA HIS A 39 1.12 1.81 2.70
C HIS A 39 0.89 0.60 1.79
N ILE A 40 1.80 0.37 0.86
CA ILE A 40 1.67 -0.61 -0.21
C ILE A 40 2.74 -1.69 -0.07
N LEU A 41 2.35 -2.96 -0.18
CA LEU A 41 3.27 -4.09 -0.31
C LEU A 41 3.18 -4.65 -1.74
N ILE A 42 4.30 -4.68 -2.44
CA ILE A 42 4.41 -5.32 -3.75
C ILE A 42 5.11 -6.67 -3.58
N ASP A 43 4.38 -7.73 -3.86
CA ASP A 43 4.89 -9.09 -3.77
C ASP A 43 5.06 -9.63 -5.20
N ASP A 44 6.32 -9.63 -5.68
CA ASP A 44 6.59 -9.98 -7.06
C ASP A 44 8.05 -10.35 -7.32
N ILE A 45 8.27 -11.03 -8.44
CA ILE A 45 9.60 -11.39 -8.92
C ILE A 45 10.46 -10.14 -9.20
N PRO A 46 11.78 -10.26 -9.16
CA PRO A 46 12.68 -9.17 -9.54
C PRO A 46 12.48 -8.74 -11.01
N GLY A 47 12.70 -7.46 -11.30
CA GLY A 47 12.76 -6.95 -12.68
C GLY A 47 11.42 -6.54 -13.30
N VAL A 48 10.29 -6.64 -12.61
CA VAL A 48 8.95 -6.28 -13.17
C VAL A 48 8.61 -4.79 -13.09
N GLY A 49 9.56 -3.92 -12.70
CA GLY A 49 9.32 -2.47 -12.68
C GLY A 49 8.86 -1.87 -11.35
N LYS A 50 9.06 -2.58 -10.22
CA LYS A 50 8.67 -2.10 -8.88
C LYS A 50 9.24 -0.70 -8.58
N THR A 51 10.53 -0.49 -8.81
CA THR A 51 11.19 0.81 -8.62
C THR A 51 10.64 1.87 -9.55
N THR A 52 10.34 1.52 -10.81
CA THR A 52 9.77 2.45 -11.80
C THR A 52 8.41 2.97 -11.33
N ILE A 53 7.56 2.10 -10.79
CA ILE A 53 6.25 2.50 -10.22
C ILE A 53 6.43 3.47 -9.07
N ALA A 54 7.34 3.17 -8.12
CA ALA A 54 7.58 4.03 -6.96
C ALA A 54 8.07 5.43 -7.39
N VAL A 55 9.02 5.50 -8.30
CA VAL A 55 9.54 6.76 -8.85
C VAL A 55 8.44 7.50 -9.61
N ALA A 56 7.65 6.81 -10.42
CA ALA A 56 6.55 7.42 -11.17
C ALA A 56 5.54 8.11 -10.26
N PHE A 57 5.09 7.40 -9.19
CA PHE A 57 4.17 8.00 -8.22
C PHE A 57 4.79 9.13 -7.43
N SER A 58 6.03 8.99 -6.94
CA SER A 58 6.68 10.07 -6.18
C SER A 58 6.80 11.35 -7.00
N HIS A 59 7.15 11.28 -8.28
CA HIS A 59 7.24 12.41 -9.18
C HIS A 59 5.85 12.99 -9.50
N ALA A 60 4.89 12.17 -9.92
CA ALA A 60 3.54 12.63 -10.27
C ALA A 60 2.82 13.29 -9.08
N LEU A 61 3.12 12.84 -7.85
CA LEU A 61 2.56 13.39 -6.62
C LEU A 61 3.39 14.55 -6.04
N GLY A 62 4.52 14.92 -6.65
CA GLY A 62 5.40 16.00 -6.19
C GLY A 62 5.98 15.77 -4.80
N LEU A 63 6.38 14.53 -4.50
CA LEU A 63 6.85 14.09 -3.19
C LEU A 63 8.36 13.85 -3.16
N ASP A 64 8.99 14.18 -2.02
CA ASP A 64 10.36 13.77 -1.75
C ASP A 64 10.45 12.24 -1.68
N TYR A 65 11.39 11.67 -2.43
CA TYR A 65 11.57 10.24 -2.59
C TYR A 65 12.91 9.76 -2.04
N LYS A 66 12.86 8.67 -1.28
CA LYS A 66 14.05 7.91 -0.91
C LYS A 66 13.85 6.42 -1.18
N ARG A 67 14.95 5.74 -1.50
CA ARG A 67 14.99 4.28 -1.65
C ARG A 67 15.99 3.68 -0.67
N VAL A 68 15.59 2.61 -0.01
CA VAL A 68 16.46 1.77 0.79
C VAL A 68 16.37 0.35 0.25
N GLN A 69 17.50 -0.20 -0.17
CA GLN A 69 17.64 -1.61 -0.47
C GLN A 69 17.88 -2.36 0.82
N PHE A 70 16.93 -3.18 1.24
CA PHE A 70 17.04 -3.94 2.47
C PHE A 70 17.95 -5.15 2.27
N THR A 71 18.99 -5.21 3.09
CA THR A 71 19.94 -6.32 3.19
C THR A 71 20.09 -6.70 4.66
N PRO A 72 20.70 -7.85 4.99
CA PRO A 72 20.95 -8.21 6.39
C PRO A 72 21.76 -7.17 7.19
N ASP A 73 22.55 -6.34 6.50
CA ASP A 73 23.44 -5.35 7.11
C ASP A 73 22.72 -4.01 7.42
N VAL A 74 21.51 -3.76 6.89
CA VAL A 74 20.75 -2.54 7.15
C VAL A 74 20.31 -2.51 8.61
N LEU A 75 20.68 -1.44 9.31
CA LEU A 75 20.39 -1.24 10.72
C LEU A 75 19.08 -0.46 10.91
N PRO A 76 18.41 -0.60 12.07
CA PRO A 76 17.28 0.26 12.43
C PRO A 76 17.59 1.77 12.35
N SER A 77 18.80 2.16 12.74
CA SER A 77 19.29 3.55 12.68
C SER A 77 19.41 4.10 11.26
N ASP A 78 19.58 3.26 10.24
CA ASP A 78 19.58 3.71 8.85
C ASP A 78 18.17 4.15 8.42
N ILE A 79 17.15 3.60 9.04
CA ILE A 79 15.75 3.93 8.81
C ILE A 79 15.32 5.13 9.67
N THR A 80 15.57 5.07 10.99
CA THR A 80 15.06 6.06 11.94
C THR A 80 16.00 7.24 12.13
N GLY A 81 17.29 7.09 11.80
CA GLY A 81 18.33 8.03 12.18
C GLY A 81 18.94 7.72 13.55
N PHE A 82 19.89 8.52 13.94
CA PHE A 82 20.63 8.40 15.21
C PHE A 82 21.11 9.76 15.69
N SER A 83 21.49 9.86 16.97
CA SER A 83 22.14 11.07 17.51
C SER A 83 23.64 10.97 17.41
N MET A 84 24.28 12.00 16.87
CA MET A 84 25.71 12.14 16.79
C MET A 84 26.17 13.30 17.67
N TYR A 85 27.23 13.10 18.44
CA TYR A 85 27.82 14.18 19.24
C TYR A 85 28.56 15.16 18.33
N ASP A 86 28.17 16.41 18.39
CA ASP A 86 28.80 17.52 17.67
C ASP A 86 29.72 18.29 18.64
N LYS A 87 31.04 18.15 18.42
CA LYS A 87 32.07 18.80 19.23
C LYS A 87 32.06 20.31 19.14
N SER A 88 31.54 20.86 18.05
CA SER A 88 31.51 22.32 17.83
C SER A 88 30.43 23.00 18.67
N SER A 89 29.32 22.34 18.90
CA SER A 89 28.18 22.82 19.68
C SER A 89 28.07 22.18 21.06
N ASP A 90 29.00 21.28 21.42
CA ASP A 90 28.97 20.48 22.65
C ASP A 90 27.61 19.84 22.95
N SER A 91 26.99 19.31 21.91
CA SER A 91 25.62 18.79 21.98
C SER A 91 25.40 17.60 21.05
N PHE A 92 24.37 16.79 21.38
CA PHE A 92 23.92 15.74 20.46
C PHE A 92 23.01 16.30 19.39
N ARG A 93 23.36 16.04 18.13
CA ARG A 93 22.58 16.43 16.95
C ARG A 93 21.93 15.18 16.35
N TYR A 94 20.63 15.26 16.07
CA TYR A 94 19.92 14.20 15.33
C TYR A 94 20.34 14.18 13.86
N MET A 95 20.75 13.02 13.41
CA MET A 95 21.05 12.72 12.01
C MET A 95 19.89 11.92 11.43
N PRO A 96 19.12 12.50 10.48
CA PRO A 96 17.91 11.87 9.96
C PRO A 96 18.21 10.62 9.13
N GLY A 97 17.45 9.57 9.38
CA GLY A 97 17.48 8.33 8.60
C GLY A 97 16.67 8.42 7.29
N ALA A 98 16.52 7.27 6.65
CA ALA A 98 15.84 7.18 5.37
C ALA A 98 14.33 7.48 5.48
N ALA A 99 13.69 7.18 6.61
CA ALA A 99 12.24 7.41 6.80
C ALA A 99 11.87 8.90 6.91
N VAL A 100 12.86 9.82 7.00
CA VAL A 100 12.60 11.26 6.89
C VAL A 100 12.45 11.63 5.41
N THR A 101 11.30 11.32 4.85
CA THR A 101 10.90 11.56 3.46
C THR A 101 9.38 11.43 3.33
N ASN A 102 8.79 11.89 2.23
CA ASN A 102 7.37 11.71 1.95
C ASN A 102 7.06 10.34 1.34
N PHE A 103 7.91 9.86 0.44
CA PHE A 103 7.72 8.58 -0.25
C PHE A 103 8.97 7.71 -0.08
N LEU A 104 8.84 6.61 0.66
CA LEU A 104 9.92 5.66 0.89
C LEU A 104 9.68 4.37 0.13
N LEU A 105 10.60 4.01 -0.77
CA LEU A 105 10.68 2.67 -1.34
C LEU A 105 11.57 1.80 -0.45
N ALA A 106 10.95 0.86 0.26
CA ALA A 106 11.61 -0.16 1.05
C ALA A 106 11.77 -1.43 0.20
N ASP A 107 12.88 -1.52 -0.53
CA ASP A 107 13.10 -2.58 -1.53
C ASP A 107 13.64 -3.85 -0.87
N GLU A 108 13.00 -5.01 -1.13
CA GLU A 108 13.32 -6.33 -0.56
C GLU A 108 13.29 -6.36 0.99
N ILE A 109 12.23 -5.81 1.59
CA ILE A 109 12.09 -5.68 3.05
C ILE A 109 12.27 -7.01 3.80
N ASN A 110 11.92 -8.12 3.16
CA ASN A 110 12.02 -9.48 3.73
C ASN A 110 13.46 -10.04 3.79
N ARG A 111 14.48 -9.26 3.39
CA ARG A 111 15.92 -9.62 3.55
C ARG A 111 16.56 -9.00 4.78
N ALA A 112 15.96 -7.98 5.36
CA ALA A 112 16.49 -7.32 6.54
C ALA A 112 16.20 -8.10 7.84
N SER A 113 16.95 -7.75 8.89
CA SER A 113 16.70 -8.29 10.22
C SER A 113 15.30 -7.95 10.74
N PRO A 114 14.68 -8.80 11.60
CA PRO A 114 13.37 -8.49 12.20
C PRO A 114 13.37 -7.17 12.98
N LYS A 115 14.49 -6.74 13.53
CA LYS A 115 14.64 -5.45 14.24
C LYS A 115 14.48 -4.28 13.28
N THR A 116 15.14 -4.36 12.12
CA THR A 116 15.06 -3.32 11.07
C THR A 116 13.67 -3.25 10.45
N GLN A 117 13.06 -4.40 10.19
CA GLN A 117 11.65 -4.47 9.75
C GLN A 117 10.71 -3.79 10.76
N SER A 118 10.86 -4.15 12.06
CA SER A 118 10.02 -3.58 13.12
C SER A 118 10.19 -2.07 13.23
N ALA A 119 11.40 -1.53 13.08
CA ALA A 119 11.64 -0.09 13.10
C ALA A 119 10.87 0.64 11.99
N LEU A 120 10.91 0.13 10.74
CA LEU A 120 10.13 0.72 9.65
C LEU A 120 8.63 0.63 9.90
N LEU A 121 8.16 -0.54 10.34
CA LEU A 121 6.74 -0.79 10.59
C LEU A 121 6.17 0.04 11.76
N GLU A 122 7.01 0.39 12.75
CA GLU A 122 6.65 1.33 13.82
C GLU A 122 6.44 2.73 13.24
N VAL A 123 7.38 3.21 12.42
CA VAL A 123 7.27 4.52 11.76
C VAL A 123 6.01 4.60 10.87
N MET A 124 5.70 3.52 10.14
CA MET A 124 4.49 3.44 9.32
C MET A 124 3.20 3.59 10.14
N GLN A 125 3.19 3.03 11.34
CA GLN A 125 2.01 3.04 12.21
C GLN A 125 1.86 4.36 12.98
N GLU A 126 2.96 4.85 13.56
CA GLU A 126 2.95 5.99 14.47
C GLU A 126 3.10 7.35 13.74
N GLY A 127 3.63 7.34 12.51
CA GLY A 127 3.99 8.57 11.80
C GLY A 127 5.10 9.37 12.51
N LYS A 128 5.85 8.70 13.36
CA LYS A 128 6.91 9.29 14.19
C LYS A 128 8.13 8.38 14.27
N LEU A 129 9.26 9.00 14.54
CA LEU A 129 10.55 8.36 14.77
C LEU A 129 10.94 8.54 16.23
N SER A 130 11.30 7.45 16.91
CA SER A 130 11.78 7.48 18.30
C SER A 130 13.30 7.25 18.32
N VAL A 131 14.08 8.28 18.70
CA VAL A 131 15.55 8.21 18.78
C VAL A 131 16.00 8.80 20.11
N ASP A 132 16.73 8.03 20.91
CA ASP A 132 17.29 8.45 22.22
C ASP A 132 16.26 9.12 23.14
N GLY A 133 15.05 8.56 23.19
CA GLY A 133 13.96 9.07 24.04
C GLY A 133 13.28 10.35 23.52
N LYS A 134 13.65 10.82 22.33
CA LYS A 134 12.99 11.93 21.64
C LYS A 134 12.17 11.44 20.48
N SER A 135 11.03 12.08 20.25
CA SER A 135 10.13 11.76 19.13
C SER A 135 10.24 12.86 18.05
N TYR A 136 10.35 12.43 16.79
CA TYR A 136 10.43 13.29 15.62
C TYR A 136 9.30 12.92 14.66
N ASP A 137 8.55 13.88 14.16
CA ASP A 137 7.51 13.64 13.16
C ASP A 137 8.14 13.36 11.79
N VAL A 138 7.54 12.42 11.04
CA VAL A 138 7.89 12.25 9.62
C VAL A 138 7.17 13.28 8.76
N PRO A 139 7.73 13.65 7.58
CA PRO A 139 7.05 14.53 6.64
C PRO A 139 5.67 13.96 6.22
N LYS A 140 4.67 14.83 6.04
CA LYS A 140 3.33 14.42 5.58
C LYS A 140 3.11 14.88 4.15
N PRO A 141 2.46 14.03 3.31
CA PRO A 141 2.08 12.64 3.61
C PRO A 141 3.31 11.74 3.74
N PHE A 142 3.20 10.65 4.51
CA PHE A 142 4.22 9.61 4.59
C PHE A 142 3.70 8.32 3.98
N ILE A 143 4.31 7.91 2.88
CA ILE A 143 3.92 6.73 2.11
C ILE A 143 5.12 5.77 2.05
N VAL A 144 4.88 4.52 2.42
CA VAL A 144 5.84 3.44 2.22
C VAL A 144 5.32 2.51 1.15
N MET A 145 6.13 2.30 0.13
CA MET A 145 5.97 1.22 -0.83
C MET A 145 7.07 0.19 -0.55
N ALA A 146 6.70 -0.92 0.04
CA ALA A 146 7.62 -2.01 0.31
C ALA A 146 7.54 -3.05 -0.79
N THR A 147 8.68 -3.68 -1.10
CA THR A 147 8.71 -4.83 -2.01
C THR A 147 9.21 -6.05 -1.26
N GLN A 148 8.71 -7.20 -1.64
CA GLN A 148 9.27 -8.49 -1.25
C GLN A 148 9.42 -9.38 -2.47
N ASN A 149 10.40 -10.26 -2.41
CA ASN A 149 10.57 -11.31 -3.40
C ASN A 149 9.83 -12.58 -2.93
N PRO A 150 9.27 -13.37 -3.84
CA PRO A 150 8.60 -14.62 -3.50
C PRO A 150 9.50 -15.55 -2.67
N ILE A 151 8.86 -16.39 -1.88
CA ILE A 151 9.48 -17.43 -1.05
C ILE A 151 10.39 -18.31 -1.90
N GLY A 152 11.59 -18.63 -1.37
CA GLY A 152 12.55 -19.50 -2.06
C GLY A 152 13.76 -18.77 -2.63
N SER A 153 13.78 -17.44 -2.60
CA SER A 153 15.01 -16.67 -2.85
C SER A 153 15.96 -16.83 -1.67
N SER A 154 17.24 -17.06 -1.94
CA SER A 154 18.26 -17.25 -0.88
C SER A 154 18.30 -16.04 0.06
N GLY A 155 18.18 -16.29 1.38
CA GLY A 155 18.29 -15.25 2.40
C GLY A 155 17.03 -14.41 2.64
N THR A 156 15.84 -14.85 2.16
CA THR A 156 14.56 -14.19 2.45
C THR A 156 13.82 -14.90 3.59
N GLN A 157 13.18 -14.12 4.46
CA GLN A 157 12.26 -14.59 5.49
C GLN A 157 10.89 -13.95 5.26
N ASP A 158 9.82 -14.72 5.41
CA ASP A 158 8.47 -14.15 5.29
C ASP A 158 8.22 -13.11 6.37
N LEU A 159 7.56 -12.02 5.99
CA LEU A 159 7.02 -11.09 6.96
C LEU A 159 5.93 -11.80 7.78
N PRO A 160 5.99 -11.76 9.12
CA PRO A 160 4.91 -12.27 9.96
C PRO A 160 3.56 -11.62 9.61
N GLU A 161 2.47 -12.36 9.80
CA GLU A 161 1.10 -11.90 9.51
C GLU A 161 0.77 -10.55 10.21
N SER A 162 1.23 -10.38 11.46
CA SER A 162 1.08 -9.12 12.21
C SER A 162 1.81 -7.93 11.60
N GLN A 163 2.82 -8.18 10.78
CA GLN A 163 3.59 -7.16 10.07
C GLN A 163 2.96 -6.86 8.71
N THR A 164 2.51 -7.87 7.98
CA THR A 164 1.81 -7.69 6.70
C THR A 164 0.48 -6.98 6.86
N ASP A 165 -0.21 -7.14 8.01
CA ASP A 165 -1.47 -6.43 8.32
C ASP A 165 -1.32 -4.89 8.41
N ARG A 166 -0.08 -4.36 8.49
CA ARG A 166 0.19 -2.91 8.50
C ARG A 166 0.14 -2.28 7.12
N PHE A 167 0.29 -3.07 6.05
CA PHE A 167 0.14 -2.60 4.68
C PHE A 167 -1.34 -2.55 4.29
N MET A 168 -1.78 -1.44 3.71
CA MET A 168 -3.17 -1.25 3.25
C MET A 168 -3.56 -2.28 2.19
N ILE A 169 -2.67 -2.48 1.23
CA ILE A 169 -2.84 -3.43 0.14
C ILE A 169 -1.58 -4.28 -0.07
N ARG A 170 -1.79 -5.52 -0.56
CA ARG A 170 -0.76 -6.33 -1.18
C ARG A 170 -1.16 -6.61 -2.63
N ILE A 171 -0.24 -6.31 -3.54
CA ILE A 171 -0.46 -6.45 -4.98
C ILE A 171 0.73 -7.13 -5.65
N SER A 172 0.46 -7.74 -6.81
CA SER A 172 1.46 -8.19 -7.77
C SER A 172 1.32 -7.41 -9.06
N ILE A 173 2.44 -7.04 -9.66
CA ILE A 173 2.51 -6.34 -10.95
C ILE A 173 2.41 -7.36 -12.09
N GLY A 174 3.05 -8.53 -11.88
CA GLY A 174 3.19 -9.59 -12.88
C GLY A 174 4.09 -9.21 -14.06
N TYR A 175 4.33 -10.18 -14.93
CA TYR A 175 5.15 -9.96 -16.13
C TYR A 175 4.56 -8.91 -17.05
N PRO A 176 5.40 -8.17 -17.80
CA PRO A 176 4.93 -7.27 -18.85
C PRO A 176 4.19 -8.04 -19.96
N SER A 177 3.36 -7.34 -20.73
CA SER A 177 2.76 -7.93 -21.92
C SER A 177 3.85 -8.27 -22.95
N LYS A 178 3.55 -9.18 -23.88
CA LYS A 178 4.48 -9.52 -24.96
C LYS A 178 4.94 -8.29 -25.75
N GLU A 179 4.05 -7.33 -25.96
CA GLU A 179 4.37 -6.08 -26.66
C GLU A 179 5.29 -5.18 -25.84
N ASP A 180 5.04 -5.05 -24.54
CA ASP A 180 5.87 -4.27 -23.63
C ASP A 180 7.26 -4.90 -23.50
N GLU A 181 7.35 -6.23 -23.45
CA GLU A 181 8.62 -6.95 -23.39
C GLU A 181 9.45 -6.74 -24.66
N ILE A 182 8.82 -6.77 -25.84
CA ILE A 182 9.46 -6.43 -27.11
C ILE A 182 9.99 -4.99 -27.08
N ASN A 183 9.24 -4.05 -26.54
CA ASN A 183 9.67 -2.65 -26.42
C ASN A 183 10.87 -2.49 -25.49
N ILE A 184 10.87 -3.21 -24.37
CA ILE A 184 12.01 -3.27 -23.44
C ILE A 184 13.26 -3.80 -24.16
N LEU A 185 13.14 -4.90 -24.90
CA LEU A 185 14.26 -5.48 -25.67
C LEU A 185 14.79 -4.54 -26.77
N LYS A 186 13.93 -3.71 -27.35
CA LYS A 186 14.33 -2.69 -28.31
C LYS A 186 14.98 -1.46 -27.67
N GLY A 187 15.10 -1.41 -26.34
CA GLY A 187 15.60 -0.25 -25.62
C GLY A 187 14.64 0.95 -25.66
N ILE A 188 13.37 0.72 -26.01
CA ILE A 188 12.33 1.76 -25.96
C ILE A 188 11.94 1.91 -24.48
N THR A 189 12.69 2.74 -23.78
CA THR A 189 12.37 3.08 -22.38
C THR A 189 11.07 3.89 -22.34
N PRO A 190 10.18 3.60 -21.37
CA PRO A 190 9.05 4.47 -21.08
C PRO A 190 9.54 5.89 -20.81
N ALA A 191 8.69 6.88 -21.06
CA ALA A 191 9.04 8.28 -20.85
C ALA A 191 9.44 8.50 -19.37
N SER A 192 10.62 9.05 -19.15
CA SER A 192 11.13 9.42 -17.82
C SER A 192 10.65 10.81 -17.39
N ASP A 193 10.01 11.56 -18.29
CA ASP A 193 9.56 12.94 -18.05
C ASP A 193 8.13 12.92 -17.44
N ILE A 194 8.05 12.58 -16.16
CA ILE A 194 6.83 12.63 -15.39
C ILE A 194 6.75 13.99 -14.73
N GLN A 195 5.69 14.73 -15.04
CA GLN A 195 5.47 16.05 -14.47
C GLN A 195 4.73 15.94 -13.13
N PRO A 196 5.10 16.73 -12.12
CA PRO A 196 4.37 16.79 -10.87
C PRO A 196 2.98 17.40 -11.11
N VAL A 197 1.95 16.67 -10.68
CA VAL A 197 0.53 17.08 -10.80
C VAL A 197 0.02 17.65 -9.49
N LEU A 198 0.57 17.18 -8.38
CA LEU A 198 0.21 17.54 -7.01
C LEU A 198 1.42 18.04 -6.23
N THR A 199 1.14 18.57 -5.04
CA THR A 199 2.11 18.77 -3.96
C THR A 199 1.71 17.90 -2.77
N GLY A 200 2.63 17.70 -1.82
CA GLY A 200 2.33 16.96 -0.60
C GLY A 200 1.10 17.51 0.16
N GLU A 201 0.97 18.84 0.23
CA GLU A 201 -0.17 19.51 0.87
C GLU A 201 -1.48 19.20 0.13
N SER A 202 -1.47 19.27 -1.21
CA SER A 202 -2.64 18.95 -2.03
C SER A 202 -3.06 17.49 -1.87
N LEU A 203 -2.09 16.58 -1.78
CA LEU A 203 -2.37 15.15 -1.54
C LEU A 203 -2.98 14.93 -0.14
N CYS A 204 -2.46 15.58 0.91
CA CYS A 204 -3.07 15.54 2.24
C CYS A 204 -4.52 16.05 2.22
N SER A 205 -4.80 17.14 1.49
CA SER A 205 -6.17 17.65 1.33
C SER A 205 -7.09 16.63 0.66
N LEU A 206 -6.63 15.95 -0.41
CA LEU A 206 -7.40 14.89 -1.07
C LEU A 206 -7.65 13.69 -0.15
N GLN A 207 -6.66 13.33 0.70
CA GLN A 207 -6.84 12.27 1.70
C GLN A 207 -7.91 12.64 2.73
N GLU A 208 -8.00 13.91 3.17
CA GLU A 208 -9.08 14.35 4.05
C GLU A 208 -10.44 14.36 3.32
N ASP A 209 -10.50 14.76 2.07
CA ASP A 209 -11.72 14.67 1.24
C ASP A 209 -12.23 13.23 1.11
N VAL A 210 -11.33 12.25 0.93
CA VAL A 210 -11.67 10.82 0.88
C VAL A 210 -12.36 10.37 2.17
N LYS A 211 -11.92 10.85 3.32
CA LYS A 211 -12.56 10.52 4.61
C LYS A 211 -14.01 11.02 4.70
N GLN A 212 -14.34 12.08 3.96
CA GLN A 212 -15.68 12.66 3.91
C GLN A 212 -16.63 11.95 2.93
N VAL A 213 -16.14 10.99 2.13
CA VAL A 213 -16.99 10.18 1.25
C VAL A 213 -17.98 9.39 2.11
N HIS A 214 -19.26 9.57 1.85
CA HIS A 214 -20.33 9.00 2.64
C HIS A 214 -20.40 7.48 2.51
N MET A 215 -20.60 6.78 3.64
CA MET A 215 -20.84 5.35 3.69
C MET A 215 -21.98 5.11 4.67
N ILE A 216 -23.07 4.54 4.20
CA ILE A 216 -24.26 4.24 5.01
C ILE A 216 -23.99 3.09 5.99
N ASP A 217 -24.77 3.01 7.06
CA ASP A 217 -24.61 2.01 8.13
C ASP A 217 -24.75 0.57 7.61
N ASP A 218 -25.59 0.33 6.63
CA ASP A 218 -25.74 -1.00 6.02
C ASP A 218 -24.46 -1.49 5.34
N LEU A 219 -23.66 -0.59 4.77
CA LEU A 219 -22.36 -0.97 4.19
C LEU A 219 -21.32 -1.28 5.28
N TYR A 220 -21.34 -0.59 6.41
CA TYR A 220 -20.53 -0.98 7.57
C TYR A 220 -20.95 -2.35 8.11
N ALA A 221 -22.26 -2.58 8.23
CA ALA A 221 -22.78 -3.89 8.65
C ALA A 221 -22.40 -5.00 7.68
N TYR A 222 -22.40 -4.72 6.37
CA TYR A 222 -21.94 -5.64 5.33
C TYR A 222 -20.45 -5.99 5.49
N ILE A 223 -19.56 -5.00 5.65
CA ILE A 223 -18.13 -5.23 5.89
C ILE A 223 -17.91 -6.08 7.15
N VAL A 224 -18.63 -5.76 8.24
CA VAL A 224 -18.51 -6.51 9.50
C VAL A 224 -19.01 -7.94 9.33
N SER A 225 -20.10 -8.16 8.61
CA SER A 225 -20.64 -9.50 8.33
C SER A 225 -19.66 -10.36 7.53
N LEU A 226 -19.03 -9.80 6.48
CA LEU A 226 -17.97 -10.45 5.72
C LEU A 226 -16.76 -10.82 6.62
N ALA A 227 -16.33 -9.88 7.48
CA ALA A 227 -15.23 -10.11 8.42
C ALA A 227 -15.58 -11.20 9.45
N HIS A 228 -16.81 -11.22 9.98
CA HIS A 228 -17.27 -12.26 10.88
C HIS A 228 -17.30 -13.64 10.20
N LEU A 229 -17.79 -13.72 8.98
CA LEU A 229 -17.82 -14.99 8.23
C LEU A 229 -16.39 -15.51 8.01
N SER A 230 -15.43 -14.63 7.70
CA SER A 230 -14.03 -15.03 7.53
C SER A 230 -13.42 -15.66 8.80
N ARG A 231 -13.83 -15.19 10.00
CA ARG A 231 -13.32 -15.71 11.28
C ARG A 231 -13.90 -17.08 11.66
N HIS A 232 -15.02 -17.45 11.08
CA HIS A 232 -15.71 -18.73 11.35
C HIS A 232 -15.69 -19.68 10.16
N HIS A 233 -14.99 -19.31 9.09
CA HIS A 233 -14.91 -20.15 7.90
C HIS A 233 -14.00 -21.36 8.14
N LYS A 234 -14.48 -22.57 7.78
CA LYS A 234 -13.78 -23.85 8.04
C LYS A 234 -12.37 -23.95 7.44
N ASP A 235 -12.13 -23.26 6.34
CA ASP A 235 -10.86 -23.30 5.59
C ASP A 235 -9.90 -22.17 5.99
N ILE A 236 -10.29 -21.30 6.93
CA ILE A 236 -9.49 -20.16 7.41
C ILE A 236 -8.99 -20.43 8.83
N SER A 237 -7.68 -20.32 9.03
CA SER A 237 -7.04 -20.40 10.35
C SER A 237 -6.92 -19.04 11.02
N LEU A 238 -6.72 -17.97 10.23
CA LEU A 238 -6.72 -16.58 10.68
C LEU A 238 -7.63 -15.74 9.78
N GLY A 239 -8.73 -15.23 10.34
CA GLY A 239 -9.69 -14.35 9.64
C GLY A 239 -9.36 -12.87 9.78
N ILE A 240 -10.22 -12.04 9.23
CA ILE A 240 -10.04 -10.59 9.11
C ILE A 240 -10.04 -9.89 10.47
N SER A 241 -9.00 -9.11 10.75
CA SER A 241 -8.86 -8.27 11.95
C SER A 241 -9.76 -7.03 11.88
N PRO A 242 -10.06 -6.36 13.00
CA PRO A 242 -10.73 -5.05 12.98
C PRO A 242 -9.96 -4.00 12.17
N ARG A 243 -8.62 -4.01 12.22
CA ARG A 243 -7.76 -3.14 11.42
C ARG A 243 -7.98 -3.38 9.91
N ALA A 244 -8.06 -4.64 9.50
CA ALA A 244 -8.33 -5.01 8.11
C ALA A 244 -9.73 -4.57 7.64
N ALA A 245 -10.74 -4.63 8.52
CA ALA A 245 -12.08 -4.10 8.21
C ALA A 245 -12.06 -2.57 8.06
N MET A 246 -11.33 -1.84 8.92
CA MET A 246 -11.12 -0.39 8.78
C MET A 246 -10.38 -0.04 7.49
N ALA A 247 -9.35 -0.82 7.12
CA ALA A 247 -8.62 -0.64 5.86
C ALA A 247 -9.55 -0.81 4.65
N LEU A 248 -10.43 -1.82 4.67
CA LEU A 248 -11.41 -2.03 3.60
C LEU A 248 -12.37 -0.85 3.46
N ALA A 249 -12.89 -0.32 4.56
CA ALA A 249 -13.77 0.86 4.54
C ALA A 249 -13.05 2.10 3.97
N ALA A 250 -11.77 2.33 4.34
CA ALA A 250 -10.97 3.42 3.79
C ALA A 250 -10.71 3.26 2.30
N MET A 251 -10.34 2.05 1.86
CA MET A 251 -10.13 1.72 0.45
C MET A 251 -11.39 1.88 -0.39
N SER A 252 -12.56 1.49 0.15
CA SER A 252 -13.85 1.64 -0.54
C SER A 252 -14.23 3.11 -0.76
N ARG A 253 -13.98 3.97 0.24
CA ARG A 253 -14.16 5.42 0.09
C ARG A 253 -13.23 6.00 -0.96
N ALA A 254 -11.95 5.60 -0.96
CA ALA A 254 -10.99 6.06 -1.94
C ALA A 254 -11.36 5.58 -3.36
N ALA A 255 -11.86 4.36 -3.51
CA ALA A 255 -12.34 3.85 -4.80
C ALA A 255 -13.53 4.65 -5.35
N ALA A 256 -14.51 4.94 -4.50
CA ALA A 256 -15.65 5.80 -4.87
C ALA A 256 -15.20 7.22 -5.25
N PHE A 257 -14.23 7.77 -4.50
CA PHE A 257 -13.68 9.10 -4.75
C PHE A 257 -12.95 9.19 -6.11
N ILE A 258 -12.14 8.19 -6.46
CA ILE A 258 -11.47 8.10 -7.77
C ILE A 258 -12.49 8.07 -8.92
N ASP A 259 -13.63 7.39 -8.72
CA ASP A 259 -14.73 7.36 -9.70
C ASP A 259 -15.52 8.67 -9.77
N GLY A 260 -15.24 9.61 -8.87
CA GLY A 260 -15.89 10.92 -8.82
C GLY A 260 -17.21 10.91 -8.05
N ARG A 261 -17.41 9.92 -7.18
CA ARG A 261 -18.60 9.83 -6.30
C ARG A 261 -18.26 10.29 -4.88
N ASN A 262 -19.24 10.86 -4.21
CA ASN A 262 -19.17 11.27 -2.81
C ASN A 262 -19.86 10.25 -1.86
N TYR A 263 -20.20 9.07 -2.38
CA TYR A 263 -20.79 7.96 -1.64
C TYR A 263 -20.22 6.63 -2.11
N VAL A 264 -20.15 5.67 -1.18
CA VAL A 264 -19.69 4.30 -1.42
C VAL A 264 -20.85 3.42 -1.86
N THR A 265 -20.55 2.50 -2.79
CA THR A 265 -21.47 1.44 -3.22
C THR A 265 -20.93 0.06 -2.78
N PRO A 266 -21.76 -0.99 -2.73
CA PRO A 266 -21.30 -2.35 -2.48
C PRO A 266 -20.20 -2.81 -3.46
N ASP A 267 -20.29 -2.39 -4.73
CA ASP A 267 -19.28 -2.71 -5.76
C ASP A 267 -17.89 -2.16 -5.41
N ASP A 268 -17.81 -1.00 -4.76
CA ASP A 268 -16.52 -0.44 -4.33
C ASP A 268 -15.86 -1.32 -3.28
N ILE A 269 -16.66 -1.86 -2.35
CA ILE A 269 -16.20 -2.79 -1.32
C ILE A 269 -15.69 -4.06 -1.97
N GLN A 270 -16.49 -4.67 -2.86
CA GLN A 270 -16.15 -5.95 -3.49
C GLN A 270 -14.90 -5.85 -4.38
N LYS A 271 -14.74 -4.75 -5.13
CA LYS A 271 -13.58 -4.52 -5.99
C LYS A 271 -12.25 -4.43 -5.24
N VAL A 272 -12.24 -3.86 -4.03
CA VAL A 272 -10.99 -3.64 -3.29
C VAL A 272 -10.66 -4.76 -2.30
N ILE A 273 -11.59 -5.68 -2.02
CA ILE A 273 -11.38 -6.82 -1.10
C ILE A 273 -10.16 -7.67 -1.47
N PRO A 274 -9.93 -8.10 -2.72
CA PRO A 274 -8.81 -8.97 -3.05
C PRO A 274 -7.45 -8.36 -2.66
N PHE A 275 -7.27 -7.08 -2.89
CA PHE A 275 -6.02 -6.36 -2.60
C PHE A 275 -5.87 -6.05 -1.10
N THR A 276 -7.00 -5.79 -0.42
CA THR A 276 -7.01 -5.36 0.98
C THR A 276 -7.00 -6.53 1.95
N TRP A 277 -7.73 -7.61 1.66
CA TRP A 277 -7.89 -8.74 2.56
C TRP A 277 -7.09 -9.98 2.17
N GLY A 278 -6.68 -10.10 0.90
CA GLY A 278 -6.01 -11.29 0.39
C GLY A 278 -4.75 -11.70 1.15
N HIS A 279 -4.01 -10.73 1.69
CA HIS A 279 -2.79 -10.96 2.46
C HIS A 279 -3.01 -11.07 3.98
N ARG A 280 -4.25 -10.93 4.44
CA ARG A 280 -4.64 -10.90 5.86
C ARG A 280 -5.39 -12.14 6.30
N ILE A 281 -5.65 -13.04 5.36
CA ILE A 281 -6.28 -14.33 5.60
C ILE A 281 -5.23 -15.43 5.50
N SER A 282 -5.16 -16.27 6.53
CA SER A 282 -4.36 -17.50 6.50
C SER A 282 -5.25 -18.70 6.39
N LEU A 283 -4.91 -19.60 5.46
CA LEU A 283 -5.66 -20.83 5.24
C LEU A 283 -5.25 -21.93 6.21
N THR A 284 -6.18 -22.84 6.52
CA THR A 284 -5.88 -24.06 7.27
C THR A 284 -4.93 -24.96 6.47
N GLY A 285 -4.25 -25.88 7.16
CA GLY A 285 -3.39 -26.88 6.52
C GLY A 285 -4.15 -27.70 5.47
N ASP A 286 -5.35 -28.15 5.82
CA ASP A 286 -6.20 -28.96 4.95
C ASP A 286 -6.63 -28.19 3.68
N ALA A 287 -6.98 -26.92 3.84
CA ALA A 287 -7.34 -26.07 2.70
C ALA A 287 -6.16 -25.91 1.73
N ARG A 288 -4.95 -25.69 2.26
CA ARG A 288 -3.71 -25.61 1.45
C ARG A 288 -3.40 -26.94 0.74
N MET A 289 -3.52 -28.05 1.45
CA MET A 289 -3.28 -29.38 0.87
C MET A 289 -4.28 -29.73 -0.23
N THR A 290 -5.52 -29.24 -0.16
CA THR A 290 -6.55 -29.41 -1.20
C THR A 290 -6.44 -28.39 -2.34
N GLY A 291 -5.41 -27.53 -2.34
CA GLY A 291 -5.15 -26.58 -3.42
C GLY A 291 -6.10 -25.37 -3.44
N LYS A 292 -6.81 -25.08 -2.35
CA LYS A 292 -7.65 -23.87 -2.26
C LYS A 292 -6.78 -22.62 -2.19
N THR A 293 -7.23 -21.57 -2.85
CA THR A 293 -6.57 -20.26 -2.81
C THR A 293 -7.36 -19.29 -1.93
N THR A 294 -6.66 -18.29 -1.38
CA THR A 294 -7.30 -17.22 -0.61
C THR A 294 -8.35 -16.48 -1.44
N GLU A 295 -8.08 -16.29 -2.74
CA GLU A 295 -9.00 -15.63 -3.66
C GLU A 295 -10.32 -16.41 -3.83
N GLN A 296 -10.24 -17.75 -3.99
CA GLN A 296 -11.43 -18.59 -4.07
C GLN A 296 -12.28 -18.47 -2.80
N ILE A 297 -11.64 -18.54 -1.63
CA ILE A 297 -12.36 -18.45 -0.34
C ILE A 297 -12.95 -17.04 -0.12
N LEU A 298 -12.25 -15.97 -0.51
CA LEU A 298 -12.81 -14.62 -0.47
C LEU A 298 -14.05 -14.49 -1.37
N ASN A 299 -14.01 -15.08 -2.56
CA ASN A 299 -15.16 -15.11 -3.47
C ASN A 299 -16.33 -15.91 -2.88
N ASP A 300 -16.08 -17.04 -2.24
CA ASP A 300 -17.12 -17.81 -1.54
C ASP A 300 -17.77 -17.00 -0.41
N ILE A 301 -16.96 -16.26 0.37
CA ILE A 301 -17.44 -15.37 1.42
C ILE A 301 -18.31 -14.25 0.85
N LEU A 302 -17.87 -13.62 -0.24
CA LEU A 302 -18.62 -12.55 -0.91
C LEU A 302 -19.99 -13.03 -1.42
N HIS A 303 -20.06 -14.23 -1.99
CA HIS A 303 -21.32 -14.81 -2.48
C HIS A 303 -22.23 -15.31 -1.37
N SER A 304 -21.73 -15.53 -0.16
CA SER A 304 -22.51 -16.06 0.97
C SER A 304 -23.34 -15.00 1.71
N ILE A 305 -23.06 -13.71 1.49
CA ILE A 305 -23.75 -12.60 2.14
C ILE A 305 -24.50 -11.78 1.10
N PRO A 306 -25.83 -11.56 1.28
CA PRO A 306 -26.58 -10.74 0.36
C PRO A 306 -26.03 -9.30 0.32
N VAL A 307 -25.93 -8.77 -0.89
CA VAL A 307 -25.47 -7.40 -1.10
C VAL A 307 -26.57 -6.44 -0.62
N PRO A 308 -26.23 -5.42 0.21
CA PRO A 308 -27.21 -4.43 0.63
C PRO A 308 -27.82 -3.69 -0.56
N THR A 309 -29.14 -3.59 -0.61
CA THR A 309 -29.83 -2.73 -1.56
C THR A 309 -29.75 -1.29 -1.06
N LEU A 310 -29.15 -0.40 -1.85
CA LEU A 310 -29.16 1.03 -1.54
C LEU A 310 -30.60 1.53 -1.75
N THR A 311 -31.39 1.59 -0.69
CA THR A 311 -32.62 2.36 -0.71
C THR A 311 -32.26 3.83 -0.67
N GLU A 312 -32.73 4.58 -1.67
CA GLU A 312 -32.64 6.04 -1.68
C GLU A 312 -33.23 6.58 -0.36
N ALA A 313 -32.42 7.30 0.40
CA ALA A 313 -32.85 8.02 1.61
C ALA A 313 -33.31 9.44 1.22
#